data_852fd7d2bb1963a283b7a84a93e8ec42
#
_entry.id   852fd7d2bb1963a283b7a84a93e8ec42
#
_cell.length_a   1.000
_cell.length_b   1.000
_cell.length_c   1.000
_cell.angle_alpha   90.00
_cell.angle_beta   90.00
_cell.angle_gamma   90.00
#
_symmetry.space_group_name_H-M   'P 1'
#
loop_
_entity.id
_entity.type
_entity.pdbx_description
1 polymer ?
#
loop_
_entity_poly.entity_id
_entity_poly.type
_entity_poly.pdbx_seq_one_letter_code
_entity_poly.pdbx_strand_id
1 'polypeptide(L)' 'MAAPRDVAMASMTVLDRLQDFRPEIQIMGAAAVFLELATHLGIPAQEAFTATKNLINGDDGKRPEFRAITAYLQGEIA' A
#
# COMPACT_ATOMS: atom_id res chain seq x y z
N MET A 1 -12.26 0.26 11.75
CA MET A 1 -11.43 -0.18 10.62
C MET A 1 -11.39 0.91 9.55
N ALA A 2 -10.27 1.06 8.87
CA ALA A 2 -10.12 2.11 7.86
C ALA A 2 -11.00 1.85 6.65
N ALA A 3 -11.55 2.92 6.06
CA ALA A 3 -12.30 2.82 4.83
C ALA A 3 -11.37 2.43 3.67
N PRO A 4 -11.81 1.53 2.77
CA PRO A 4 -10.97 1.11 1.64
C PRO A 4 -10.49 2.29 0.79
N ARG A 5 -11.32 3.30 0.59
CA ARG A 5 -10.95 4.49 -0.16
C ARG A 5 -9.77 5.23 0.49
N ASP A 6 -9.81 5.38 1.81
CA ASP A 6 -8.76 6.08 2.54
C ASP A 6 -7.44 5.31 2.46
N VAL A 7 -7.50 3.99 2.55
CA VAL A 7 -6.33 3.13 2.40
C VAL A 7 -5.73 3.31 0.99
N ALA A 8 -6.57 3.30 -0.04
CA ALA A 8 -6.11 3.46 -1.41
C ALA A 8 -5.48 4.84 -1.63
N MET A 9 -6.08 5.89 -1.08
CA MET A 9 -5.55 7.25 -1.20
C MET A 9 -4.20 7.39 -0.52
N ALA A 10 -4.08 6.82 0.69
CA ALA A 10 -2.81 6.79 1.41
C ALA A 10 -1.74 6.02 0.62
N SER A 11 -2.13 4.89 0.04
CA SER A 11 -1.23 4.07 -0.77
C SER A 11 -0.71 4.84 -1.99
N MET A 12 -1.59 5.56 -2.68
CA MET A 12 -1.20 6.35 -3.84
C MET A 12 -0.24 7.47 -3.45
N THR A 13 -0.47 8.12 -2.32
CA THR A 13 0.40 9.19 -1.82
C THR A 13 1.80 8.66 -1.54
N VAL A 14 1.88 7.51 -0.86
CA VAL A 14 3.18 6.87 -0.55
C VAL A 14 3.87 6.45 -1.85
N LEU A 15 3.13 5.82 -2.75
CA LEU A 15 3.67 5.34 -4.02
C LEU A 15 4.26 6.49 -4.84
N ASP A 16 3.57 7.61 -4.89
CA ASP A 16 4.04 8.80 -5.60
C ASP A 16 5.39 9.29 -5.05
N ARG A 17 5.53 9.29 -3.74
CA ARG A 17 6.80 9.69 -3.10
C ARG A 17 7.93 8.69 -3.31
N LEU A 18 7.59 7.42 -3.50
CA LEU A 18 8.57 6.37 -3.73
C LEU A 18 9.17 6.40 -5.14
N GLN A 19 8.56 7.13 -6.08
CA GLN A 19 8.98 7.10 -7.48
C GLN A 19 10.38 7.71 -7.71
N ASP A 20 10.89 8.47 -6.78
CA ASP A 20 12.26 9.01 -6.86
C ASP A 20 13.33 7.94 -6.61
N PHE A 21 12.93 6.75 -6.19
CA PHE A 21 13.84 5.66 -5.82
C PHE A 21 13.71 4.50 -6.79
N ARG A 22 14.78 3.69 -6.87
CA ARG A 22 14.76 2.48 -7.70
C ARG A 22 13.73 1.47 -7.16
N PRO A 23 13.17 0.60 -8.01
CA PRO A 23 12.10 -0.31 -7.59
C PRO A 23 12.41 -1.16 -6.35
N GLU A 24 13.60 -1.72 -6.24
CA GLU A 24 13.96 -2.53 -5.07
C GLU A 24 14.04 -1.71 -3.78
N ILE A 25 14.39 -0.42 -3.89
CA ILE A 25 14.40 0.49 -2.75
C ILE A 25 12.97 0.88 -2.40
N GLN A 26 12.11 1.06 -3.39
CA GLN A 26 10.70 1.40 -3.17
C GLN A 26 10.02 0.33 -2.32
N ILE A 27 10.17 -0.94 -2.67
CA ILE A 27 9.49 -2.01 -1.95
C ILE A 27 10.04 -2.15 -0.53
N MET A 28 11.36 -2.06 -0.35
CA MET A 28 11.96 -2.17 0.97
C MET A 28 11.62 -0.96 1.84
N GLY A 29 11.60 0.23 1.26
CA GLY A 29 11.21 1.45 1.96
C GLY A 29 9.76 1.39 2.45
N ALA A 30 8.85 0.94 1.59
CA ALA A 30 7.45 0.77 1.96
C ALA A 30 7.31 -0.26 3.08
N ALA A 31 8.03 -1.38 2.99
CA ALA A 31 7.99 -2.44 4.01
C ALA A 31 8.55 -1.94 5.34
N ALA A 32 9.63 -1.18 5.32
CA ALA A 32 10.22 -0.63 6.54
C ALA A 32 9.24 0.30 7.25
N VAL A 33 8.58 1.18 6.51
CA VAL A 33 7.57 2.09 7.08
C VAL A 33 6.42 1.29 7.67
N PHE A 34 5.95 0.27 6.95
CA PHE A 34 4.88 -0.60 7.43
C PHE A 34 5.25 -1.25 8.76
N LEU A 35 6.43 -1.85 8.85
CA LEU A 35 6.87 -2.55 10.06
C LEU A 35 7.05 -1.58 11.23
N GLU A 36 7.65 -0.42 10.99
CA GLU A 36 7.85 0.57 12.04
C GLU A 36 6.54 1.15 12.55
N LEU A 37 5.60 1.43 11.65
CA LEU A 37 4.28 1.91 12.04
C LEU A 37 3.52 0.86 12.84
N ALA A 38 3.55 -0.39 12.42
CA ALA A 38 2.88 -1.48 13.12
C ALA A 38 3.43 -1.59 14.55
N THR A 39 4.75 -1.56 14.69
CA THR A 39 5.41 -1.62 16.00
C THR A 39 5.02 -0.44 16.87
N HIS A 40 5.09 0.76 16.33
CA HIS A 40 4.79 1.99 17.06
C HIS A 40 3.34 2.05 17.53
N LEU A 41 2.42 1.58 16.69
CA LEU A 41 0.98 1.61 17.00
C LEU A 41 0.52 0.38 17.78
N GLY A 42 1.41 -0.56 18.04
CA GLY A 42 1.08 -1.79 18.79
C GLY A 42 0.19 -2.75 18.03
N ILE A 43 0.22 -2.70 16.70
CA ILE A 43 -0.54 -3.60 15.84
C ILE A 43 0.38 -4.71 15.36
N PRO A 44 0.02 -6.00 15.59
CA PRO A 44 0.84 -7.10 15.07
C PRO A 44 0.97 -7.00 13.55
N ALA A 45 2.21 -6.96 13.06
CA ALA A 45 2.48 -6.76 11.63
C ALA A 45 1.81 -7.83 10.78
N GLN A 46 1.80 -9.08 11.24
CA GLN A 46 1.18 -10.17 10.49
C GLN A 46 -0.33 -9.97 10.34
N GLU A 47 -0.99 -9.48 11.38
CA GLU A 47 -2.43 -9.20 11.31
C GLU A 47 -2.72 -8.04 10.34
N ALA A 48 -1.94 -6.99 10.41
CA ALA A 48 -2.08 -5.85 9.50
C ALA A 48 -1.82 -6.27 8.06
N PHE A 49 -0.80 -7.10 7.82
CA PHE A 49 -0.48 -7.63 6.51
C PHE A 49 -1.64 -8.46 5.95
N THR A 50 -2.17 -9.37 6.76
CA THR A 50 -3.27 -10.25 6.35
C THR A 50 -4.53 -9.45 6.02
N ALA A 51 -4.87 -8.48 6.88
CA ALA A 51 -6.04 -7.62 6.65
C ALA A 51 -5.89 -6.81 5.35
N THR A 52 -4.71 -6.27 5.11
CA THR A 52 -4.43 -5.50 3.89
C THR A 52 -4.50 -6.38 2.65
N LYS A 53 -3.90 -7.57 2.71
CA LYS A 53 -3.93 -8.52 1.60
C LYS A 53 -5.37 -8.92 1.25
N ASN A 54 -6.19 -9.17 2.27
CA ASN A 54 -7.60 -9.52 2.07
C ASN A 54 -8.39 -8.36 1.47
N LEU A 55 -8.08 -7.14 1.90
CA LEU A 55 -8.72 -5.94 1.35
C LEU A 55 -8.43 -5.81 -0.16
N ILE A 56 -7.16 -5.94 -0.55
CA ILE A 56 -6.74 -5.78 -1.93
C ILE A 56 -7.29 -6.91 -2.81
N ASN A 57 -7.30 -8.14 -2.30
CA ASN A 57 -7.72 -9.32 -3.06
C ASN A 57 -9.23 -9.55 -3.04
N GLY A 58 -9.98 -8.81 -2.21
CA GLY A 58 -11.43 -8.90 -2.14
C GLY A 58 -12.12 -7.94 -3.10
N ASP A 59 -13.44 -7.79 -2.92
CA ASP A 59 -14.25 -6.91 -3.76
C ASP A 59 -13.81 -5.44 -3.65
N ASP A 60 -13.33 -5.03 -2.49
CA ASP A 60 -12.85 -3.66 -2.29
C ASP A 60 -11.62 -3.34 -3.14
N GLY A 61 -10.79 -4.34 -3.45
CA GLY A 61 -9.64 -4.16 -4.33
C GLY A 61 -10.01 -3.87 -5.78
N LYS A 62 -11.27 -4.12 -6.15
CA LYS A 62 -11.79 -3.82 -7.49
C LYS A 62 -12.30 -2.39 -7.61
N ARG A 63 -12.32 -1.64 -6.52
CA ARG A 63 -12.77 -0.25 -6.55
C ARG A 63 -11.85 0.60 -7.43
N PRO A 64 -12.39 1.67 -8.05
CA PRO A 64 -11.58 2.54 -8.92
C PRO A 64 -10.31 3.05 -8.26
N GLU A 65 -10.34 3.35 -6.96
CA GLU A 65 -9.20 3.88 -6.23
C GLU A 65 -8.04 2.89 -6.18
N PHE A 66 -8.32 1.59 -6.00
CA PHE A 66 -7.29 0.56 -6.00
C PHE A 66 -6.84 0.23 -7.42
N ARG A 67 -7.75 0.24 -8.38
CA ARG A 67 -7.40 0.02 -9.79
C ARG A 67 -6.49 1.12 -10.32
N ALA A 68 -6.66 2.34 -9.81
CA ALA A 68 -5.80 3.46 -10.16
C ALA A 68 -4.35 3.20 -9.75
N ILE A 69 -4.12 2.52 -8.62
CA ILE A 69 -2.77 2.17 -8.17
C ILE A 69 -2.09 1.26 -9.19
N THR A 70 -2.80 0.23 -9.66
CA THR A 70 -2.27 -0.68 -10.67
C THR A 70 -1.96 0.05 -11.98
N ALA A 71 -2.88 0.92 -12.42
CA ALA A 71 -2.69 1.71 -13.63
C ALA A 71 -1.48 2.64 -13.50
N TYR A 72 -1.32 3.28 -12.35
CA TYR A 72 -0.16 4.14 -12.07
C TYR A 72 1.14 3.35 -12.19
N LEU A 73 1.19 2.18 -11.55
CA LEU A 73 2.39 1.34 -11.58
C LEU A 73 2.73 0.88 -13.00
N GLN A 74 1.73 0.55 -13.80
CA GLN A 74 1.95 0.13 -15.19
C GLN A 74 2.52 1.26 -16.03
N GLY A 75 2.10 2.50 -15.78
CA GLY A 75 2.60 3.65 -16.51
C GLY A 75 3.97 4.15 -16.06
N GLU A 76 4.26 4.05 -14.75
CA GLU A 76 5.48 4.64 -14.18
C GLU A 76 6.66 3.67 -14.08
N ILE A 77 6.38 2.38 -13.88
CA ILE A 77 7.43 1.39 -13.61
C ILE A 77 7.64 0.45 -14.79
N ALA A 78 6.58 0.17 -15.52
CA ALA A 78 6.69 -0.65 -16.72
C ALA A 78 7.39 0.10 -17.86
#